data_1271bc43e47dee578c721b80d1cadf86
#
_entry.id   1271bc43e47dee578c721b80d1cadf86
#
_cell.length_a   1.000
_cell.length_b   1.000
_cell.length_c   1.000
_cell.angle_alpha   90.00
_cell.angle_beta   90.00
_cell.angle_gamma   90.00
#
_symmetry.space_group_name_H-M   'P 1'
#
loop_
_entity.id
_entity.type
_entity.pdbx_description
1 polymer ?
#
loop_
_entity_poly.entity_id
_entity_poly.type
_entity_poly.pdbx_seq_one_letter_code
_entity_poly.pdbx_strand_id
1 'polypeptide(L)'
;MNIGNLPIMNIESQGPGAGPLLSLDCREYQFLTRATSSTDPPVFSDRAPLYNSGIIGNYINYLESHHVDLNTDELLCCSGLTRFDINDEGHFLNQAQINRFHRCLDEALTDPKISYKVGLHALHMKSTGTLKQFGLQFITPAAIYKAVDRLYPKWSKGHSSKTTITGKNRAEVTVSVRPDVHEEPFQCENRLGIFEATGTILTGQPSQVAHPKCMHRGDDACQYLIAWQEKPSAVWKRTAAYAGALAIAVAVGLLIYLSTTSWTILMLAMGLVVLSILLYGNRLEKKELAGVLKEQGDSAGHLLEEIENRYQNAKLVQEIGLAGADILEEKTFLENVLESILSAKGKSRYQV
;
A
#
# COMPACT_ATOMS: atom_id res chain seq x y z
N MET A 1 52.47 25.16 -0.22
CA MET A 1 52.13 24.05 -1.15
C MET A 1 50.89 24.48 -1.95
N ASN A 2 51.09 24.57 -3.24
CA ASN A 2 50.15 25.16 -4.24
C ASN A 2 48.92 24.27 -4.44
N ILE A 3 47.74 24.83 -4.23
CA ILE A 3 46.48 24.25 -4.68
C ILE A 3 46.11 25.00 -5.97
N GLY A 4 46.54 24.43 -7.10
CA GLY A 4 46.23 24.94 -8.42
C GLY A 4 45.42 23.96 -9.24
N ASN A 5 44.34 24.48 -9.85
CA ASN A 5 43.64 24.00 -11.03
C ASN A 5 42.73 22.76 -10.87
N LEU A 6 41.50 23.06 -10.53
CA LEU A 6 40.31 22.28 -11.00
C LEU A 6 39.78 22.95 -12.27
N PRO A 7 39.48 22.21 -13.34
CA PRO A 7 38.91 22.78 -14.57
C PRO A 7 37.44 23.18 -14.35
N ILE A 8 37.14 24.44 -14.64
CA ILE A 8 35.78 24.96 -14.73
C ILE A 8 35.17 24.37 -16.02
N MET A 9 34.26 23.43 -15.87
CA MET A 9 33.41 22.99 -17.00
C MET A 9 32.37 24.06 -17.27
N ASN A 10 32.46 24.68 -18.44
CA ASN A 10 31.42 25.52 -19.04
C ASN A 10 30.17 24.67 -19.29
N ILE A 11 29.09 24.99 -18.61
CA ILE A 11 27.76 24.42 -18.91
C ILE A 11 27.16 25.30 -20.00
N GLU A 12 27.28 24.86 -21.25
CA GLU A 12 26.48 25.40 -22.35
C GLU A 12 25.04 24.87 -22.24
N SER A 13 24.10 25.81 -22.30
CA SER A 13 22.66 25.60 -22.30
C SER A 13 22.22 24.82 -23.54
N GLN A 14 21.82 23.57 -23.40
CA GLN A 14 21.04 22.84 -24.40
C GLN A 14 19.63 22.62 -23.86
N GLY A 15 18.63 22.80 -24.74
CA GLY A 15 17.21 22.84 -24.47
C GLY A 15 16.57 21.51 -24.00
N PRO A 16 15.23 21.44 -23.86
CA PRO A 16 14.53 20.48 -23.01
C PRO A 16 14.54 19.07 -23.59
N GLY A 17 15.43 18.23 -23.09
CA GLY A 17 15.46 16.80 -23.34
C GLY A 17 16.07 16.13 -22.11
N ALA A 18 15.42 15.09 -21.61
CA ALA A 18 15.73 14.18 -20.52
C ALA A 18 16.95 14.55 -19.65
N GLY A 19 16.72 14.95 -18.40
CA GLY A 19 17.71 15.52 -17.51
C GLY A 19 18.91 14.62 -17.21
N PRO A 20 20.12 15.20 -17.09
CA PRO A 20 21.38 14.48 -16.93
C PRO A 20 21.61 13.85 -15.55
N LEU A 21 20.62 13.86 -14.64
CA LEU A 21 20.78 13.36 -13.29
C LEU A 21 20.56 11.84 -13.13
N LEU A 22 19.90 11.19 -14.08
CA LEU A 22 19.61 9.76 -14.04
C LEU A 22 20.77 8.87 -14.54
N SER A 23 21.86 9.46 -15.04
CA SER A 23 23.04 8.71 -15.54
C SER A 23 24.22 8.65 -14.56
N LEU A 24 24.10 9.24 -13.38
CA LEU A 24 25.14 9.20 -12.35
C LEU A 24 25.06 7.88 -11.55
N ASP A 25 26.23 7.28 -11.25
CA ASP A 25 26.31 6.13 -10.34
C ASP A 25 25.72 6.53 -8.97
N CYS A 26 24.96 5.63 -8.36
CA CYS A 26 24.31 5.83 -7.06
C CYS A 26 25.25 6.42 -6.00
N ARG A 27 26.53 6.09 -6.04
CA ARG A 27 27.56 6.60 -5.12
C ARG A 27 27.91 8.07 -5.36
N GLU A 28 27.97 8.48 -6.62
CA GLU A 28 28.25 9.88 -6.98
C GLU A 28 27.08 10.79 -6.66
N TYR A 29 25.84 10.32 -6.89
CA TYR A 29 24.64 11.07 -6.53
C TYR A 29 24.53 11.28 -5.01
N GLN A 30 24.80 10.26 -4.21
CA GLN A 30 24.84 10.38 -2.74
C GLN A 30 25.92 11.34 -2.24
N PHE A 31 27.05 11.44 -2.94
CA PHE A 31 28.13 12.36 -2.60
C PHE A 31 27.75 13.81 -2.91
N LEU A 32 27.15 14.06 -4.09
CA LEU A 32 26.70 15.39 -4.52
C LEU A 32 25.56 15.94 -3.66
N THR A 33 24.60 15.10 -3.27
CA THR A 33 23.47 15.52 -2.41
C THR A 33 23.89 15.79 -0.98
N ARG A 34 24.98 15.17 -0.48
CA ARG A 34 25.59 15.53 0.80
C ARG A 34 26.28 16.91 0.77
N ALA A 35 26.83 17.29 -0.38
CA ALA A 35 27.56 18.55 -0.54
C ALA A 35 26.62 19.76 -0.74
N THR A 36 25.40 19.57 -1.30
CA THR A 36 24.48 20.67 -1.60
C THR A 36 23.40 20.92 -0.53
N SER A 37 23.30 20.09 0.50
CA SER A 37 22.26 20.18 1.54
C SER A 37 22.55 21.18 2.68
N SER A 38 23.35 22.23 2.46
CA SER A 38 23.89 23.07 3.54
C SER A 38 23.37 24.51 3.59
N THR A 39 22.15 24.85 3.18
CA THR A 39 21.68 26.25 3.30
C THR A 39 20.49 26.47 4.20
N ASP A 40 19.70 25.45 4.53
CA ASP A 40 18.66 25.59 5.55
C ASP A 40 18.86 24.55 6.67
N PRO A 41 18.84 24.96 7.95
CA PRO A 41 18.89 23.99 9.05
C PRO A 41 17.58 23.18 8.97
N PRO A 42 17.67 21.82 8.81
CA PRO A 42 16.46 21.00 8.79
C PRO A 42 15.73 21.18 10.12
N VAL A 43 14.45 21.52 10.02
CA VAL A 43 13.57 21.55 11.18
C VAL A 43 13.66 20.17 11.85
N PHE A 44 13.78 20.10 13.15
CA PHE A 44 14.07 18.88 13.92
C PHE A 44 13.11 17.73 13.60
N SER A 45 11.86 18.07 13.18
CA SER A 45 10.79 17.15 12.77
C SER A 45 11.08 16.39 11.48
N ASP A 46 11.82 16.96 10.53
CA ASP A 46 12.06 16.32 9.23
C ASP A 46 12.97 15.09 9.31
N ARG A 47 13.64 14.91 10.45
CA ARG A 47 14.53 13.75 10.72
C ARG A 47 13.85 12.62 11.48
N ALA A 48 12.70 12.86 12.09
CA ALA A 48 12.00 11.83 12.85
C ALA A 48 11.45 10.73 11.91
N PRO A 49 11.58 9.42 12.25
CA PRO A 49 11.03 8.32 11.47
C PRO A 49 9.51 8.25 11.68
N LEU A 50 8.76 8.84 10.76
CA LEU A 50 7.31 9.04 10.88
C LEU A 50 6.48 8.15 9.97
N TYR A 51 7.02 7.78 8.80
CA TYR A 51 6.26 7.11 7.75
C TYR A 51 6.76 5.69 7.53
N ASN A 52 5.85 4.72 7.55
CA ASN A 52 6.21 3.34 7.20
C ASN A 52 6.72 3.27 5.77
N SER A 53 7.83 2.58 5.55
CA SER A 53 8.50 2.43 4.26
C SER A 53 7.62 1.79 3.19
N GLY A 54 6.64 0.98 3.58
CA GLY A 54 5.64 0.40 2.69
C GLY A 54 4.84 1.44 1.90
N ILE A 55 4.80 2.70 2.34
CA ILE A 55 4.20 3.80 1.54
C ILE A 55 4.97 3.96 0.24
N ILE A 56 6.31 4.03 0.28
CA ILE A 56 7.15 4.08 -0.93
C ILE A 56 7.07 2.76 -1.70
N GLY A 57 7.04 1.62 -0.99
CA GLY A 57 6.81 0.31 -1.60
C GLY A 57 5.56 0.29 -2.48
N ASN A 58 4.49 1.00 -2.09
CA ASN A 58 3.28 1.13 -2.89
C ASN A 58 3.53 1.86 -4.22
N TYR A 59 4.35 2.90 -4.24
CA TYR A 59 4.72 3.59 -5.49
C TYR A 59 5.51 2.67 -6.41
N ILE A 60 6.54 1.99 -5.90
CA ILE A 60 7.38 1.07 -6.69
C ILE A 60 6.52 -0.03 -7.30
N ASN A 61 5.68 -0.67 -6.50
CA ASN A 61 4.80 -1.73 -6.97
C ASN A 61 3.78 -1.23 -8.03
N TYR A 62 3.25 -0.01 -7.87
CA TYR A 62 2.37 0.59 -8.87
C TYR A 62 3.11 0.77 -10.20
N LEU A 63 4.30 1.36 -10.18
CA LEU A 63 5.11 1.62 -11.37
C LEU A 63 5.47 0.31 -12.09
N GLU A 64 5.89 -0.72 -11.37
CA GLU A 64 6.23 -2.03 -11.91
C GLU A 64 5.00 -2.76 -12.47
N SER A 65 3.87 -2.75 -11.77
CA SER A 65 2.66 -3.45 -12.21
C SER A 65 1.97 -2.81 -13.42
N HIS A 66 2.19 -1.52 -13.64
CA HIS A 66 1.66 -0.78 -14.79
C HIS A 66 2.68 -0.65 -15.93
N HIS A 67 3.82 -1.34 -15.82
CA HIS A 67 4.88 -1.32 -16.83
C HIS A 67 5.29 0.10 -17.25
N VAL A 68 5.35 1.01 -16.26
CA VAL A 68 5.85 2.35 -16.49
C VAL A 68 7.33 2.24 -16.86
N ASP A 69 7.73 2.83 -17.99
CA ASP A 69 9.11 2.82 -18.47
C ASP A 69 9.99 3.73 -17.60
N LEU A 70 10.26 3.24 -16.39
CA LEU A 70 11.07 3.91 -15.37
C LEU A 70 11.87 2.88 -14.59
N ASN A 71 13.17 3.12 -14.44
CA ASN A 71 14.02 2.30 -13.61
C ASN A 71 13.75 2.57 -12.11
N THR A 72 13.03 1.67 -11.47
CA THR A 72 12.65 1.81 -10.05
C THR A 72 13.84 1.76 -9.09
N ASP A 73 14.93 1.08 -9.46
CA ASP A 73 16.14 1.05 -8.63
C ASP A 73 16.91 2.38 -8.68
N GLU A 74 16.93 3.04 -9.84
CA GLU A 74 17.47 4.39 -9.98
C GLU A 74 16.65 5.41 -9.19
N LEU A 75 15.31 5.29 -9.23
CA LEU A 75 14.41 6.15 -8.45
C LEU A 75 14.65 6.00 -6.94
N LEU A 76 14.80 4.78 -6.46
CA LEU A 76 15.14 4.52 -5.06
C LEU A 76 16.51 5.09 -4.71
N CYS A 77 17.49 4.88 -5.56
CA CYS A 77 18.83 5.41 -5.38
C CYS A 77 18.85 6.94 -5.29
N CYS A 78 18.15 7.63 -6.20
CA CYS A 78 17.98 9.09 -6.18
C CYS A 78 17.42 9.58 -4.84
N SER A 79 16.48 8.84 -4.27
CA SER A 79 15.89 9.17 -2.96
C SER A 79 16.75 8.76 -1.75
N GLY A 80 17.85 8.05 -1.97
CA GLY A 80 18.72 7.51 -0.92
C GLY A 80 18.08 6.33 -0.18
N LEU A 81 17.22 5.58 -0.86
CA LEU A 81 16.54 4.39 -0.38
C LEU A 81 17.02 3.15 -1.12
N THR A 82 16.84 2.00 -0.52
CA THR A 82 17.14 0.70 -1.11
C THR A 82 15.89 -0.18 -1.14
N ARG A 83 15.89 -1.23 -1.97
CA ARG A 83 14.81 -2.23 -1.93
C ARG A 83 14.69 -2.92 -0.58
N PHE A 84 15.78 -3.03 0.16
CA PHE A 84 15.76 -3.59 1.51
C PHE A 84 14.94 -2.69 2.45
N ASP A 85 15.13 -1.37 2.38
CA ASP A 85 14.41 -0.41 3.23
C ASP A 85 12.90 -0.45 2.98
N ILE A 86 12.48 -0.56 1.72
CA ILE A 86 11.04 -0.56 1.37
C ILE A 86 10.35 -1.91 1.60
N ASN A 87 11.10 -3.01 1.66
CA ASN A 87 10.56 -4.35 1.92
C ASN A 87 10.54 -4.70 3.42
N ASP A 88 11.18 -3.90 4.27
CA ASP A 88 11.12 -4.06 5.72
C ASP A 88 9.86 -3.39 6.27
N GLU A 89 8.85 -4.18 6.63
CA GLU A 89 7.59 -3.69 7.20
C GLU A 89 7.76 -2.91 8.52
N GLY A 90 8.88 -3.11 9.22
CA GLY A 90 9.23 -2.42 10.47
C GLY A 90 9.95 -1.09 10.26
N HIS A 91 10.41 -0.81 9.05
CA HIS A 91 11.20 0.36 8.74
C HIS A 91 10.33 1.63 8.60
N PHE A 92 10.80 2.74 9.17
CA PHE A 92 10.12 4.03 9.09
C PHE A 92 11.04 5.08 8.50
N LEU A 93 10.50 5.83 7.54
CA LEU A 93 11.15 6.94 6.84
C LEU A 93 10.83 8.27 7.51
N ASN A 94 11.71 9.24 7.35
CA ASN A 94 11.44 10.61 7.73
C ASN A 94 10.83 11.43 6.57
N GLN A 95 10.30 12.62 6.87
CA GLN A 95 9.65 13.46 5.86
C GLN A 95 10.62 13.87 4.74
N ALA A 96 11.88 14.12 5.05
CA ALA A 96 12.87 14.51 4.05
C ALA A 96 13.14 13.39 3.02
N GLN A 97 13.11 12.12 3.45
CA GLN A 97 13.23 10.97 2.54
C GLN A 97 12.00 10.84 1.64
N ILE A 98 10.80 11.01 2.20
CA ILE A 98 9.54 11.00 1.45
C ILE A 98 9.55 12.13 0.40
N ASN A 99 9.89 13.35 0.79
CA ASN A 99 9.92 14.49 -0.12
C ASN A 99 10.98 14.33 -1.22
N ARG A 100 12.13 13.74 -0.89
CA ARG A 100 13.19 13.45 -1.87
C ARG A 100 12.71 12.43 -2.90
N PHE A 101 12.06 11.35 -2.43
CA PHE A 101 11.49 10.34 -3.33
C PHE A 101 10.50 10.97 -4.31
N HIS A 102 9.57 11.80 -3.82
CA HIS A 102 8.60 12.45 -4.68
C HIS A 102 9.23 13.43 -5.67
N ARG A 103 10.26 14.15 -5.28
CA ARG A 103 11.01 15.01 -6.20
C ARG A 103 11.64 14.21 -7.32
N CYS A 104 12.34 13.11 -7.01
CA CYS A 104 12.93 12.23 -8.02
C CYS A 104 11.84 11.62 -8.93
N LEU A 105 10.69 11.29 -8.38
CA LEU A 105 9.54 10.77 -9.14
C LEU A 105 8.97 11.82 -10.08
N ASP A 106 8.77 13.07 -9.62
CA ASP A 106 8.24 14.18 -10.43
C ASP A 106 9.22 14.57 -11.57
N GLU A 107 10.53 14.48 -11.32
CA GLU A 107 11.56 14.71 -12.33
C GLU A 107 11.57 13.61 -13.41
N ALA A 108 11.29 12.36 -13.01
CA ALA A 108 11.30 11.21 -13.90
C ALA A 108 9.95 10.99 -14.61
N LEU A 109 8.84 11.40 -14.02
CA LEU A 109 7.49 11.12 -14.52
C LEU A 109 6.62 12.37 -14.46
N THR A 110 6.19 12.87 -15.62
CA THR A 110 5.28 14.02 -15.72
C THR A 110 3.81 13.58 -15.54
N ASP A 111 3.44 13.11 -14.37
CA ASP A 111 2.06 12.74 -14.05
C ASP A 111 1.62 13.38 -12.72
N PRO A 112 0.94 14.54 -12.76
CA PRO A 112 0.54 15.26 -11.56
C PRO A 112 -0.45 14.50 -10.67
N LYS A 113 -1.03 13.40 -11.17
CA LYS A 113 -1.97 12.56 -10.41
C LYS A 113 -1.37 11.24 -9.98
N ILE A 114 -0.06 11.06 -10.06
CA ILE A 114 0.58 9.79 -9.74
C ILE A 114 0.26 9.34 -8.31
N SER A 115 0.32 10.24 -7.34
CA SER A 115 0.05 9.93 -5.93
C SER A 115 -1.38 9.45 -5.70
N TYR A 116 -2.36 10.07 -6.35
CA TYR A 116 -3.75 9.62 -6.33
C TYR A 116 -3.92 8.22 -6.96
N LYS A 117 -3.28 7.98 -8.12
CA LYS A 117 -3.33 6.67 -8.80
C LYS A 117 -2.70 5.56 -7.96
N VAL A 118 -1.56 5.85 -7.32
CA VAL A 118 -0.93 4.93 -6.37
C VAL A 118 -1.85 4.65 -5.18
N GLY A 119 -2.51 5.68 -4.65
CA GLY A 119 -3.52 5.51 -3.60
C GLY A 119 -4.67 4.60 -4.00
N LEU A 120 -5.20 4.76 -5.22
CA LEU A 120 -6.22 3.86 -5.77
C LEU A 120 -5.74 2.40 -5.87
N HIS A 121 -4.47 2.22 -6.19
CA HIS A 121 -3.86 0.90 -6.35
C HIS A 121 -3.42 0.27 -5.02
N ALA A 122 -3.14 1.05 -4.01
CA ALA A 122 -2.52 0.62 -2.74
C ALA A 122 -3.26 -0.55 -2.05
N LEU A 123 -4.57 -0.64 -2.20
CA LEU A 123 -5.38 -1.71 -1.62
C LEU A 123 -5.49 -2.99 -2.48
N HIS A 124 -5.00 -2.96 -3.72
CA HIS A 124 -4.92 -4.14 -4.61
C HIS A 124 -3.61 -4.91 -4.41
N MET A 125 -2.71 -4.41 -3.60
CA MET A 125 -1.35 -4.90 -3.47
C MET A 125 -1.20 -6.07 -2.50
N LYS A 126 -0.07 -6.79 -2.63
CA LYS A 126 0.30 -7.96 -1.83
C LYS A 126 0.30 -7.71 -0.32
N SER A 127 0.67 -6.50 0.12
CA SER A 127 0.71 -6.11 1.53
C SER A 127 -0.66 -6.07 2.22
N THR A 128 -1.75 -5.94 1.47
CA THR A 128 -3.13 -6.02 1.98
C THR A 128 -3.71 -7.44 1.99
N GLY A 129 -2.96 -8.41 1.48
CA GLY A 129 -3.38 -9.81 1.41
C GLY A 129 -3.85 -10.37 2.76
N THR A 130 -3.12 -10.06 3.83
CA THR A 130 -3.48 -10.46 5.21
C THR A 130 -4.80 -9.85 5.68
N LEU A 131 -5.06 -8.59 5.34
CA LEU A 131 -6.31 -7.92 5.70
C LEU A 131 -7.50 -8.49 4.91
N LYS A 132 -7.30 -8.82 3.62
CA LYS A 132 -8.30 -9.48 2.77
C LYS A 132 -8.60 -10.90 3.21
N GLN A 133 -7.60 -11.66 3.68
CA GLN A 133 -7.75 -13.06 4.08
C GLN A 133 -8.59 -13.23 5.36
N PHE A 134 -8.50 -12.31 6.31
CA PHE A 134 -9.14 -12.47 7.62
C PHE A 134 -10.55 -11.89 7.74
N GLY A 135 -11.28 -11.74 6.63
CA GLY A 135 -12.73 -11.55 6.71
C GLY A 135 -13.25 -10.16 6.38
N LEU A 136 -12.64 -9.42 5.45
CA LEU A 136 -13.24 -8.18 4.92
C LEU A 136 -14.68 -8.39 4.42
N GLN A 137 -15.01 -9.60 3.99
CA GLN A 137 -16.36 -9.97 3.54
C GLN A 137 -17.43 -9.88 4.65
N PHE A 138 -17.03 -10.00 5.92
CA PHE A 138 -17.93 -9.90 7.08
C PHE A 138 -17.92 -8.50 7.72
N ILE A 139 -17.06 -7.61 7.26
CA ILE A 139 -16.87 -6.28 7.84
C ILE A 139 -17.66 -5.27 6.99
N THR A 140 -18.45 -4.45 7.66
CA THR A 140 -19.18 -3.36 6.99
C THR A 140 -18.20 -2.23 6.60
N PRO A 141 -18.47 -1.47 5.51
CA PRO A 141 -17.66 -0.32 5.16
C PRO A 141 -17.48 0.66 6.33
N ALA A 142 -18.53 0.91 7.09
CA ALA A 142 -18.48 1.75 8.29
C ALA A 142 -17.47 1.25 9.34
N ALA A 143 -17.37 -0.07 9.53
CA ALA A 143 -16.43 -0.66 10.48
C ALA A 143 -14.97 -0.51 10.01
N ILE A 144 -14.71 -0.62 8.71
CA ILE A 144 -13.37 -0.42 8.15
C ILE A 144 -12.94 1.03 8.26
N TYR A 145 -13.78 1.99 7.88
CA TYR A 145 -13.42 3.40 8.05
C TYR A 145 -13.16 3.76 9.51
N LYS A 146 -13.90 3.20 10.47
CA LYS A 146 -13.58 3.34 11.91
C LYS A 146 -12.28 2.66 12.32
N ALA A 147 -11.92 1.54 11.67
CA ALA A 147 -10.67 0.86 11.97
C ALA A 147 -9.44 1.68 11.51
N VAL A 148 -9.61 2.57 10.52
CA VAL A 148 -8.56 3.50 10.07
C VAL A 148 -7.96 4.25 11.27
N ASP A 149 -8.77 4.75 12.20
CA ASP A 149 -8.30 5.50 13.37
C ASP A 149 -7.30 4.72 14.24
N ARG A 150 -7.50 3.39 14.33
CA ARG A 150 -6.61 2.51 15.10
C ARG A 150 -5.38 2.06 14.32
N LEU A 151 -5.52 1.97 13.00
CA LEU A 151 -4.46 1.47 12.12
C LEU A 151 -3.53 2.59 11.64
N TYR A 152 -4.02 3.82 11.63
CA TYR A 152 -3.29 4.97 11.10
C TYR A 152 -1.87 5.14 11.68
N PRO A 153 -1.65 4.97 13.01
CA PRO A 153 -0.32 5.07 13.61
C PRO A 153 0.68 4.02 13.13
N LYS A 154 0.21 2.92 12.53
CA LYS A 154 1.08 1.90 11.92
C LYS A 154 1.69 2.38 10.60
N TRP A 155 1.01 3.28 9.89
CA TRP A 155 1.47 3.84 8.63
C TRP A 155 2.13 5.21 8.80
N SER A 156 1.63 6.01 9.75
CA SER A 156 2.19 7.34 10.03
C SER A 156 2.07 7.70 11.50
N LYS A 157 3.22 7.97 12.13
CA LYS A 157 3.33 8.42 13.53
C LYS A 157 3.16 9.93 13.68
N GLY A 158 3.23 10.67 12.56
CA GLY A 158 3.09 12.13 12.55
C GLY A 158 1.65 12.62 12.44
N HIS A 159 0.68 11.70 12.30
CA HIS A 159 -0.71 12.02 12.01
C HIS A 159 -1.66 11.32 12.96
N SER A 160 -2.83 11.90 13.11
CA SER A 160 -3.97 11.27 13.76
C SER A 160 -5.19 11.33 12.86
N SER A 161 -6.02 10.30 12.90
CA SER A 161 -7.30 10.29 12.20
C SER A 161 -8.46 10.12 13.17
N LYS A 162 -9.57 10.76 12.84
CA LYS A 162 -10.84 10.63 13.56
C LYS A 162 -11.95 10.40 12.55
N THR A 163 -12.58 9.24 12.65
CA THR A 163 -13.68 8.84 11.77
C THR A 163 -15.02 8.94 12.48
N THR A 164 -15.95 9.67 11.88
CA THR A 164 -17.33 9.80 12.34
C THR A 164 -18.28 9.24 11.27
N ILE A 165 -19.14 8.30 11.63
CA ILE A 165 -20.17 7.80 10.73
C ILE A 165 -21.34 8.78 10.74
N THR A 166 -21.53 9.48 9.62
CA THR A 166 -22.53 10.55 9.46
C THR A 166 -23.86 10.06 8.87
N GLY A 167 -23.93 8.81 8.44
CA GLY A 167 -25.13 8.21 7.89
C GLY A 167 -24.95 6.72 7.58
N LYS A 168 -25.97 6.10 7.02
CA LYS A 168 -25.97 4.66 6.70
C LYS A 168 -24.79 4.27 5.81
N ASN A 169 -24.48 5.10 4.80
CA ASN A 169 -23.45 4.84 3.80
C ASN A 169 -22.49 6.03 3.67
N ARG A 170 -22.25 6.74 4.77
CA ARG A 170 -21.41 7.94 4.79
C ARG A 170 -20.54 7.97 6.03
N ALA A 171 -19.30 8.38 5.84
CA ALA A 171 -18.36 8.67 6.91
C ALA A 171 -17.66 10.01 6.63
N GLU A 172 -17.25 10.63 7.69
CA GLU A 172 -16.35 11.77 7.70
C GLU A 172 -15.06 11.33 8.37
N VAL A 173 -13.94 11.52 7.69
CA VAL A 173 -12.61 11.25 8.21
C VAL A 173 -11.86 12.58 8.30
N THR A 174 -11.47 12.97 9.49
CA THR A 174 -10.64 14.14 9.74
C THR A 174 -9.23 13.67 10.04
N VAL A 175 -8.26 14.15 9.28
CA VAL A 175 -6.84 13.86 9.48
C VAL A 175 -6.15 15.13 9.95
N SER A 176 -5.55 15.06 11.13
CA SER A 176 -4.77 16.13 11.73
C SER A 176 -3.30 15.76 11.78
N VAL A 177 -2.44 16.71 11.49
CA VAL A 177 -0.98 16.57 11.51
C VAL A 177 -0.44 17.17 12.78
N ARG A 178 0.59 16.59 13.36
CA ARG A 178 1.30 17.15 14.50
C ARG A 178 1.91 18.51 14.12
N PRO A 179 1.97 19.48 15.05
CA PRO A 179 2.48 20.83 14.75
C PRO A 179 3.93 20.88 14.26
N ASP A 180 4.71 19.83 14.58
CA ASP A 180 6.12 19.70 14.21
C ASP A 180 6.33 18.94 12.89
N VAL A 181 5.27 18.56 12.18
CA VAL A 181 5.33 17.77 10.93
C VAL A 181 4.78 18.60 9.77
N HIS A 182 5.54 18.69 8.68
CA HIS A 182 5.15 19.40 7.46
C HIS A 182 4.80 18.38 6.38
N GLU A 183 3.51 18.15 6.19
CA GLU A 183 2.98 17.26 5.14
C GLU A 183 2.95 18.00 3.80
N GLU A 184 3.20 17.27 2.70
CA GLU A 184 3.14 17.79 1.35
C GLU A 184 1.81 17.45 0.63
N PRO A 185 1.38 18.22 -0.38
CA PRO A 185 0.09 18.02 -1.08
C PRO A 185 -0.11 16.61 -1.64
N PHE A 186 0.93 15.96 -2.15
CA PHE A 186 0.87 14.62 -2.72
C PHE A 186 0.41 13.57 -1.70
N GLN A 187 0.66 13.78 -0.40
CA GLN A 187 0.21 12.89 0.68
C GLN A 187 -1.30 12.94 0.84
N CYS A 188 -1.92 14.13 0.68
CA CYS A 188 -3.38 14.26 0.65
C CYS A 188 -4.00 13.57 -0.55
N GLU A 189 -3.37 13.68 -1.74
CA GLU A 189 -3.83 13.04 -2.96
C GLU A 189 -3.77 11.51 -2.87
N ASN A 190 -2.67 10.99 -2.35
CA ASN A 190 -2.52 9.55 -2.11
C ASN A 190 -3.63 9.02 -1.18
N ARG A 191 -3.89 9.73 -0.09
CA ARG A 191 -4.94 9.41 0.88
C ARG A 191 -6.33 9.43 0.27
N LEU A 192 -6.61 10.38 -0.61
CA LEU A 192 -7.87 10.46 -1.35
C LEU A 192 -8.08 9.19 -2.20
N GLY A 193 -7.05 8.75 -2.93
CA GLY A 193 -7.09 7.51 -3.71
C GLY A 193 -7.34 6.27 -2.84
N ILE A 194 -6.69 6.18 -1.67
CA ILE A 194 -6.87 5.06 -0.73
C ILE A 194 -8.33 5.00 -0.22
N PHE A 195 -8.93 6.15 0.15
CA PHE A 195 -10.32 6.16 0.60
C PHE A 195 -11.29 5.79 -0.50
N GLU A 196 -11.06 6.19 -1.73
CA GLU A 196 -11.87 5.80 -2.88
C GLU A 196 -11.75 4.30 -3.17
N ALA A 197 -10.53 3.76 -3.20
CA ALA A 197 -10.27 2.35 -3.42
C ALA A 197 -10.89 1.45 -2.34
N THR A 198 -11.01 1.94 -1.10
CA THR A 198 -11.64 1.21 0.00
C THR A 198 -13.08 0.81 -0.35
N GLY A 199 -13.83 1.69 -1.03
CA GLY A 199 -15.18 1.37 -1.51
C GLY A 199 -15.19 0.21 -2.51
N THR A 200 -14.28 0.22 -3.46
CA THR A 200 -14.17 -0.82 -4.50
C THR A 200 -14.01 -2.21 -3.88
N ILE A 201 -13.13 -2.34 -2.90
CA ILE A 201 -12.89 -3.63 -2.24
C ILE A 201 -14.11 -4.12 -1.45
N LEU A 202 -14.83 -3.20 -0.81
CA LEU A 202 -15.91 -3.55 0.10
C LEU A 202 -17.25 -3.75 -0.59
N THR A 203 -17.53 -2.97 -1.62
CA THR A 203 -18.84 -2.92 -2.28
C THR A 203 -18.79 -3.27 -3.76
N GLY A 204 -17.60 -3.43 -4.34
CA GLY A 204 -17.41 -3.61 -5.78
C GLY A 204 -17.52 -2.31 -6.58
N GLN A 205 -17.68 -1.17 -5.91
CA GLN A 205 -17.79 0.16 -6.53
C GLN A 205 -16.94 1.16 -5.76
N PRO A 206 -16.23 2.10 -6.43
CA PRO A 206 -15.45 3.11 -5.75
C PRO A 206 -16.31 3.99 -4.85
N SER A 207 -15.76 4.38 -3.70
CA SER A 207 -16.40 5.38 -2.86
C SER A 207 -16.30 6.75 -3.52
N GLN A 208 -17.33 7.57 -3.38
CA GLN A 208 -17.26 8.98 -3.71
C GLN A 208 -16.60 9.71 -2.54
N VAL A 209 -15.48 10.37 -2.78
CA VAL A 209 -14.73 11.09 -1.76
C VAL A 209 -14.67 12.57 -2.13
N ALA A 210 -15.18 13.43 -1.24
CA ALA A 210 -15.01 14.86 -1.32
C ALA A 210 -14.00 15.30 -0.25
N HIS A 211 -13.14 16.27 -0.59
CA HIS A 211 -12.12 16.85 0.28
C HIS A 211 -12.38 18.36 0.48
N PRO A 212 -13.42 18.72 1.28
CA PRO A 212 -13.85 20.12 1.41
C PRO A 212 -12.85 20.98 2.18
N LYS A 213 -12.15 20.43 3.18
CA LYS A 213 -11.11 21.13 3.96
C LYS A 213 -9.77 20.46 3.75
N CYS A 214 -8.74 21.28 3.55
CA CYS A 214 -7.37 20.84 3.32
C CYS A 214 -6.37 21.80 3.96
N MET A 215 -5.44 21.26 4.74
CA MET A 215 -4.39 22.06 5.38
C MET A 215 -3.53 22.82 4.37
N HIS A 216 -3.34 22.31 3.16
CA HIS A 216 -2.62 22.99 2.07
C HIS A 216 -3.43 24.13 1.43
N ARG A 217 -4.70 24.30 1.83
CA ARG A 217 -5.57 25.43 1.44
C ARG A 217 -5.84 26.39 2.60
N GLY A 218 -5.13 26.20 3.74
CA GLY A 218 -5.21 27.06 4.91
C GLY A 218 -6.17 26.59 6.00
N ASP A 219 -6.71 25.37 5.90
CA ASP A 219 -7.53 24.79 6.98
C ASP A 219 -6.64 24.11 8.04
N ASP A 220 -7.14 23.95 9.27
CA ASP A 220 -6.41 23.34 10.39
C ASP A 220 -6.20 21.82 10.24
N ALA A 221 -7.03 21.15 9.42
CA ALA A 221 -6.99 19.71 9.20
C ALA A 221 -7.59 19.36 7.84
N CYS A 222 -7.21 18.18 7.33
CA CYS A 222 -7.84 17.60 6.14
C CYS A 222 -9.12 16.86 6.50
N GLN A 223 -10.24 17.22 5.87
CA GLN A 223 -11.54 16.58 6.06
C GLN A 223 -11.97 15.86 4.78
N TYR A 224 -12.26 14.57 4.89
CA TYR A 224 -12.72 13.73 3.79
C TYR A 224 -14.14 13.28 4.06
N LEU A 225 -15.06 13.63 3.16
CA LEU A 225 -16.44 13.17 3.18
C LEU A 225 -16.55 11.98 2.22
N ILE A 226 -16.83 10.81 2.78
CA ILE A 226 -16.82 9.55 2.06
C ILE A 226 -18.23 9.01 1.97
N ALA A 227 -18.69 8.69 0.76
CA ALA A 227 -19.95 8.04 0.52
C ALA A 227 -19.73 6.77 -0.30
N TRP A 228 -20.26 5.65 0.16
CA TRP A 228 -20.17 4.36 -0.54
C TRP A 228 -21.53 3.82 -0.93
N GLN A 229 -21.56 2.99 -1.95
CA GLN A 229 -22.78 2.33 -2.41
C GLN A 229 -23.05 1.05 -1.62
N GLU A 230 -24.33 0.68 -1.51
CA GLU A 230 -24.71 -0.63 -0.98
C GLU A 230 -24.39 -1.72 -2.01
N LYS A 231 -24.07 -2.92 -1.52
CA LYS A 231 -23.92 -4.08 -2.42
C LYS A 231 -25.20 -4.31 -3.20
N PRO A 232 -25.13 -4.55 -4.52
CA PRO A 232 -26.31 -4.80 -5.35
C PRO A 232 -27.20 -5.91 -4.80
N SER A 233 -26.60 -7.02 -4.31
CA SER A 233 -27.35 -8.12 -3.69
C SER A 233 -28.20 -7.69 -2.49
N ALA A 234 -27.67 -6.80 -1.65
CA ALA A 234 -28.40 -6.28 -0.48
C ALA A 234 -29.61 -5.42 -0.89
N VAL A 235 -29.45 -4.61 -1.94
CA VAL A 235 -30.54 -3.78 -2.49
C VAL A 235 -31.66 -4.68 -3.00
N TRP A 236 -31.34 -5.70 -3.79
CA TRP A 236 -32.34 -6.63 -4.36
C TRP A 236 -33.06 -7.45 -3.28
N LYS A 237 -32.34 -7.93 -2.26
CA LYS A 237 -32.97 -8.63 -1.12
C LYS A 237 -33.94 -7.73 -0.36
N ARG A 238 -33.59 -6.46 -0.14
CA ARG A 238 -34.47 -5.49 0.52
C ARG A 238 -35.70 -5.18 -0.36
N THR A 239 -35.49 -5.02 -1.66
CA THR A 239 -36.60 -4.84 -2.63
C THR A 239 -37.57 -6.03 -2.61
N ALA A 240 -37.02 -7.26 -2.56
CA ALA A 240 -37.84 -8.46 -2.45
C ALA A 240 -38.66 -8.50 -1.14
N ALA A 241 -38.08 -8.07 -0.02
CA ALA A 241 -38.75 -8.00 1.26
C ALA A 241 -39.91 -6.98 1.22
N TYR A 242 -39.71 -5.79 0.65
CA TYR A 242 -40.77 -4.79 0.47
C TYR A 242 -41.88 -5.27 -0.51
N ALA A 243 -41.47 -5.88 -1.62
CA ALA A 243 -42.40 -6.44 -2.58
C ALA A 243 -43.23 -7.56 -1.94
N GLY A 244 -42.65 -8.41 -1.12
CA GLY A 244 -43.33 -9.45 -0.35
C GLY A 244 -44.33 -8.87 0.65
N ALA A 245 -43.92 -7.87 1.42
CA ALA A 245 -44.83 -7.19 2.37
C ALA A 245 -46.01 -6.52 1.66
N LEU A 246 -45.73 -5.85 0.53
CA LEU A 246 -46.79 -5.24 -0.29
C LEU A 246 -47.73 -6.29 -0.87
N ALA A 247 -47.21 -7.41 -1.39
CA ALA A 247 -48.01 -8.50 -1.92
C ALA A 247 -48.97 -9.08 -0.86
N ILE A 248 -48.49 -9.26 0.38
CA ILE A 248 -49.30 -9.73 1.51
C ILE A 248 -50.42 -8.69 1.83
N ALA A 249 -50.06 -7.41 1.90
CA ALA A 249 -51.05 -6.36 2.19
C ALA A 249 -52.15 -6.29 1.12
N VAL A 250 -51.78 -6.37 -0.15
CA VAL A 250 -52.71 -6.41 -1.28
C VAL A 250 -53.59 -7.67 -1.23
N ALA A 251 -53.00 -8.81 -0.93
CA ALA A 251 -53.73 -10.08 -0.83
C ALA A 251 -54.80 -10.05 0.25
N VAL A 252 -54.44 -9.53 1.45
CA VAL A 252 -55.37 -9.38 2.56
C VAL A 252 -56.49 -8.38 2.21
N GLY A 253 -56.17 -7.24 1.57
CA GLY A 253 -57.13 -6.24 1.17
C GLY A 253 -58.13 -6.72 0.12
N LEU A 254 -57.70 -7.60 -0.80
CA LEU A 254 -58.53 -8.13 -1.87
C LEU A 254 -59.30 -9.41 -1.49
N LEU A 255 -59.07 -9.97 -0.31
CA LEU A 255 -59.69 -11.22 0.12
C LEU A 255 -61.22 -11.13 0.16
N ILE A 256 -61.80 -9.93 0.42
CA ILE A 256 -63.23 -9.70 0.51
C ILE A 256 -63.87 -9.44 -0.87
N TYR A 257 -63.07 -8.95 -1.83
CA TYR A 257 -63.62 -8.48 -3.13
C TYR A 257 -63.47 -9.49 -4.26
N LEU A 258 -62.58 -10.48 -4.15
CA LEU A 258 -62.29 -11.46 -5.20
C LEU A 258 -62.90 -12.82 -4.89
N SER A 259 -63.32 -13.54 -5.96
CA SER A 259 -63.65 -14.95 -5.84
C SER A 259 -62.40 -15.74 -5.43
N THR A 260 -62.58 -16.86 -4.70
CA THR A 260 -61.50 -17.69 -4.20
C THR A 260 -60.54 -18.10 -5.32
N THR A 261 -61.06 -18.44 -6.50
CA THR A 261 -60.23 -18.84 -7.64
C THR A 261 -59.39 -17.68 -8.19
N SER A 262 -59.98 -16.48 -8.36
CA SER A 262 -59.25 -15.31 -8.84
C SER A 262 -58.19 -14.86 -7.81
N TRP A 263 -58.52 -14.93 -6.52
CA TRP A 263 -57.61 -14.58 -5.44
C TRP A 263 -56.37 -15.53 -5.40
N THR A 264 -56.59 -16.87 -5.54
CA THR A 264 -55.48 -17.84 -5.56
C THR A 264 -54.57 -17.63 -6.78
N ILE A 265 -55.10 -17.35 -7.95
CA ILE A 265 -54.28 -17.06 -9.15
C ILE A 265 -53.44 -15.80 -8.94
N LEU A 266 -54.04 -14.73 -8.39
CA LEU A 266 -53.30 -13.49 -8.09
C LEU A 266 -52.19 -13.72 -7.09
N MET A 267 -52.43 -14.48 -6.02
CA MET A 267 -51.44 -14.83 -5.02
C MET A 267 -50.27 -15.61 -5.61
N LEU A 268 -50.55 -16.58 -6.47
CA LEU A 268 -49.55 -17.37 -7.18
C LEU A 268 -48.67 -16.48 -8.08
N ALA A 269 -49.28 -15.58 -8.83
CA ALA A 269 -48.60 -14.64 -9.72
C ALA A 269 -47.68 -13.69 -8.93
N MET A 270 -48.18 -13.07 -7.84
CA MET A 270 -47.39 -12.21 -6.98
C MET A 270 -46.26 -12.97 -6.29
N GLY A 271 -46.50 -14.20 -5.81
CA GLY A 271 -45.51 -15.07 -5.23
C GLY A 271 -44.39 -15.39 -6.21
N LEU A 272 -44.69 -15.68 -7.47
CA LEU A 272 -43.70 -15.91 -8.52
C LEU A 272 -42.84 -14.68 -8.80
N VAL A 273 -43.40 -13.49 -8.78
CA VAL A 273 -42.66 -12.23 -8.96
C VAL A 273 -41.69 -12.03 -7.78
N VAL A 274 -42.17 -12.15 -6.55
CA VAL A 274 -41.32 -12.01 -5.34
C VAL A 274 -40.22 -13.08 -5.34
N LEU A 275 -40.54 -14.32 -5.67
CA LEU A 275 -39.57 -15.41 -5.77
C LEU A 275 -38.50 -15.12 -6.84
N SER A 276 -38.88 -14.58 -7.99
CA SER A 276 -37.97 -14.21 -9.07
C SER A 276 -36.98 -13.12 -8.60
N ILE A 277 -37.44 -12.11 -7.88
CA ILE A 277 -36.62 -11.04 -7.32
C ILE A 277 -35.63 -11.62 -6.28
N LEU A 278 -36.11 -12.52 -5.41
CA LEU A 278 -35.28 -13.20 -4.42
C LEU A 278 -34.17 -14.06 -5.07
N LEU A 279 -34.55 -14.86 -6.08
CA LEU A 279 -33.61 -15.69 -6.82
C LEU A 279 -32.55 -14.86 -7.55
N TYR A 280 -32.95 -13.74 -8.12
CA TYR A 280 -32.01 -12.80 -8.74
C TYR A 280 -31.04 -12.19 -7.73
N GLY A 281 -31.54 -11.73 -6.58
CA GLY A 281 -30.68 -11.24 -5.47
C GLY A 281 -29.70 -12.29 -4.96
N ASN A 282 -30.15 -13.55 -4.82
CA ASN A 282 -29.28 -14.67 -4.42
C ASN A 282 -28.24 -15.01 -5.49
N ARG A 283 -28.57 -14.89 -6.78
CA ARG A 283 -27.58 -15.07 -7.86
C ARG A 283 -26.52 -13.97 -7.85
N LEU A 284 -26.90 -12.74 -7.60
CA LEU A 284 -25.94 -11.63 -7.45
C LEU A 284 -24.99 -11.86 -6.26
N GLU A 285 -25.54 -12.23 -5.11
CA GLU A 285 -24.74 -12.55 -3.93
C GLU A 285 -23.74 -13.68 -4.18
N LYS A 286 -24.17 -14.76 -4.87
CA LYS A 286 -23.28 -15.84 -5.24
C LYS A 286 -22.16 -15.38 -6.19
N LYS A 287 -22.45 -14.48 -7.14
CA LYS A 287 -21.43 -13.89 -8.01
C LYS A 287 -20.44 -13.00 -7.25
N GLU A 288 -20.95 -12.17 -6.35
CA GLU A 288 -20.13 -11.32 -5.47
C GLU A 288 -19.20 -12.19 -4.60
N LEU A 289 -19.75 -13.26 -3.99
CA LEU A 289 -18.98 -14.20 -3.16
C LEU A 289 -17.95 -14.97 -3.97
N ALA A 290 -18.31 -15.46 -5.16
CA ALA A 290 -17.41 -16.18 -6.05
C ALA A 290 -16.24 -15.30 -6.52
N GLY A 291 -16.50 -14.01 -6.78
CA GLY A 291 -15.45 -13.02 -7.08
C GLY A 291 -14.46 -12.88 -5.93
N VAL A 292 -14.96 -12.73 -4.70
CA VAL A 292 -14.14 -12.64 -3.49
C VAL A 292 -13.32 -13.92 -3.26
N LEU A 293 -13.96 -15.09 -3.42
CA LEU A 293 -13.28 -16.38 -3.26
C LEU A 293 -12.17 -16.61 -4.30
N LYS A 294 -12.41 -16.20 -5.55
CA LYS A 294 -11.40 -16.27 -6.60
C LYS A 294 -10.20 -15.38 -6.26
N GLU A 295 -10.46 -14.13 -5.88
CA GLU A 295 -9.40 -13.19 -5.49
C GLU A 295 -8.62 -13.66 -4.26
N GLN A 296 -9.30 -14.33 -3.30
CA GLN A 296 -8.65 -14.98 -2.16
C GLN A 296 -7.78 -16.18 -2.59
N GLY A 297 -8.26 -16.99 -3.52
CA GLY A 297 -7.50 -18.11 -4.09
C GLY A 297 -6.22 -17.62 -4.79
N ASP A 298 -6.33 -16.61 -5.61
CA ASP A 298 -5.18 -16.01 -6.30
C ASP A 298 -4.18 -15.41 -5.29
N SER A 299 -4.67 -14.73 -4.25
CA SER A 299 -3.82 -14.18 -3.17
C SER A 299 -3.14 -15.28 -2.35
N ALA A 300 -3.84 -16.38 -2.04
CA ALA A 300 -3.25 -17.53 -1.33
C ALA A 300 -2.17 -18.21 -2.19
N GLY A 301 -2.37 -18.33 -3.50
CA GLY A 301 -1.37 -18.85 -4.43
C GLY A 301 -0.08 -18.01 -4.41
N HIS A 302 -0.20 -16.70 -4.48
CA HIS A 302 0.96 -15.79 -4.38
C HIS A 302 1.68 -15.88 -3.03
N LEU A 303 0.95 -16.02 -1.93
CA LEU A 303 1.57 -16.19 -0.61
C LEU A 303 2.34 -17.52 -0.50
N LEU A 304 1.79 -18.59 -1.04
CA LEU A 304 2.51 -19.88 -1.07
C LEU A 304 3.79 -19.77 -1.90
N GLU A 305 3.74 -19.11 -3.05
CA GLU A 305 4.92 -18.84 -3.87
C GLU A 305 5.95 -17.98 -3.13
N GLU A 306 5.52 -16.95 -2.41
CA GLU A 306 6.40 -16.11 -1.62
C GLU A 306 7.04 -16.86 -0.44
N ILE A 307 6.25 -17.70 0.27
CA ILE A 307 6.76 -18.56 1.33
C ILE A 307 7.78 -19.55 0.78
N GLU A 308 7.51 -20.17 -0.36
CA GLU A 308 8.44 -21.08 -1.02
C GLU A 308 9.74 -20.35 -1.40
N ASN A 309 9.66 -19.17 -1.99
CA ASN A 309 10.83 -18.35 -2.32
C ASN A 309 11.63 -17.95 -1.08
N ARG A 310 10.96 -17.56 0.01
CA ARG A 310 11.63 -17.25 1.29
C ARG A 310 12.30 -18.50 1.88
N TYR A 311 11.64 -19.64 1.80
CA TYR A 311 12.18 -20.93 2.26
C TYR A 311 13.44 -21.33 1.46
N GLN A 312 13.38 -21.22 0.13
CA GLN A 312 14.53 -21.52 -0.73
C GLN A 312 15.69 -20.57 -0.46
N ASN A 313 15.42 -19.27 -0.27
CA ASN A 313 16.45 -18.29 0.10
C ASN A 313 17.05 -18.58 1.48
N ALA A 314 16.24 -18.93 2.47
CA ALA A 314 16.72 -19.31 3.80
C ALA A 314 17.59 -20.58 3.77
N LYS A 315 17.17 -21.58 2.97
CA LYS A 315 17.94 -22.81 2.73
C LYS A 315 19.29 -22.50 2.06
N LEU A 316 19.29 -21.65 1.04
CA LEU A 316 20.52 -21.22 0.38
C LEU A 316 21.49 -20.52 1.36
N VAL A 317 20.98 -19.62 2.19
CA VAL A 317 21.78 -18.93 3.22
C VAL A 317 22.33 -19.94 4.23
N GLN A 318 21.56 -20.95 4.63
CA GLN A 318 22.02 -22.02 5.51
C GLN A 318 23.11 -22.86 4.85
N GLU A 319 22.95 -23.25 3.58
CA GLU A 319 23.96 -24.02 2.83
C GLU A 319 25.26 -23.22 2.67
N ILE A 320 25.17 -21.92 2.34
CA ILE A 320 26.35 -21.03 2.28
C ILE A 320 27.01 -20.88 3.65
N GLY A 321 26.20 -20.78 4.72
CA GLY A 321 26.72 -20.68 6.09
C GLY A 321 27.45 -21.95 6.52
N LEU A 322 26.93 -23.12 6.20
CA LEU A 322 27.60 -24.40 6.47
C LEU A 322 28.91 -24.54 5.67
N ALA A 323 28.86 -24.24 4.36
CA ALA A 323 30.07 -24.25 3.52
C ALA A 323 31.13 -23.26 4.01
N GLY A 324 30.68 -22.08 4.48
CA GLY A 324 31.59 -21.09 5.08
C GLY A 324 32.23 -21.55 6.40
N ALA A 325 31.48 -22.27 7.23
CA ALA A 325 31.96 -22.86 8.48
C ALA A 325 33.01 -23.93 8.21
N ASP A 326 32.76 -24.82 7.23
CA ASP A 326 33.72 -25.87 6.83
C ASP A 326 35.08 -25.26 6.35
N ILE A 327 35.01 -24.19 5.55
CA ILE A 327 36.22 -23.48 5.08
C ILE A 327 36.97 -22.81 6.24
N LEU A 328 36.24 -22.25 7.21
CA LEU A 328 36.82 -21.63 8.38
C LEU A 328 37.52 -22.63 9.30
N GLU A 329 36.90 -23.82 9.46
CA GLU A 329 37.46 -24.95 10.23
C GLU A 329 38.73 -25.50 9.57
N GLU A 330 38.72 -25.66 8.24
CA GLU A 330 39.87 -26.09 7.46
C GLU A 330 41.05 -25.08 7.55
N LYS A 331 40.75 -23.77 7.45
CA LYS A 331 41.74 -22.70 7.61
C LYS A 331 42.34 -22.69 9.00
N THR A 332 41.52 -22.82 10.05
CA THR A 332 41.97 -22.90 11.45
C THR A 332 42.83 -24.15 11.70
N PHE A 333 42.47 -25.28 11.10
CA PHE A 333 43.25 -26.49 11.13
C PHE A 333 44.62 -26.30 10.48
N LEU A 334 44.68 -25.71 9.28
CA LEU A 334 45.91 -25.43 8.57
C LEU A 334 46.83 -24.44 9.34
N GLU A 335 46.24 -23.41 9.96
CA GLU A 335 46.98 -22.45 10.81
C GLU A 335 47.58 -23.16 12.02
N ASN A 336 46.83 -24.05 12.71
CA ASN A 336 47.32 -24.84 13.85
C ASN A 336 48.41 -25.83 13.43
N VAL A 337 48.28 -26.46 12.28
CA VAL A 337 49.31 -27.37 11.73
C VAL A 337 50.60 -26.59 11.38
N LEU A 338 50.45 -25.41 10.76
CA LEU A 338 51.58 -24.54 10.40
C LEU A 338 52.33 -24.05 11.64
N GLU A 339 51.59 -23.65 12.68
CA GLU A 339 52.18 -23.23 13.96
C GLU A 339 52.92 -24.38 14.66
N SER A 340 52.34 -25.59 14.61
CA SER A 340 52.99 -26.80 15.15
C SER A 340 54.26 -27.16 14.40
N ILE A 341 54.31 -27.05 13.08
CA ILE A 341 55.50 -27.28 12.26
C ILE A 341 56.56 -26.21 12.54
N LEU A 342 56.19 -24.95 12.67
CA LEU A 342 57.09 -23.86 12.96
C LEU A 342 57.69 -24.01 14.37
N SER A 343 56.90 -24.40 15.35
CA SER A 343 57.38 -24.65 16.72
C SER A 343 58.32 -25.85 16.80
N ALA A 344 58.03 -26.92 16.05
CA ALA A 344 58.93 -28.09 15.95
C ALA A 344 60.25 -27.74 15.28
N LYS A 345 60.23 -26.91 14.24
CA LYS A 345 61.43 -26.45 13.52
C LYS A 345 62.28 -25.46 14.35
N GLY A 346 61.60 -24.65 15.20
CA GLY A 346 62.27 -23.78 16.16
C GLY A 346 63.08 -24.52 17.22
N LYS A 347 62.57 -25.65 17.74
CA LYS A 347 63.26 -26.51 18.73
C LYS A 347 64.45 -27.26 18.16
N SER A 348 64.46 -27.54 16.84
CA SER A 348 65.61 -28.24 16.20
C SER A 348 66.81 -27.37 15.94
N ARG A 349 66.74 -26.04 16.18
CA ARG A 349 67.86 -25.09 15.97
C ARG A 349 68.66 -24.79 17.20
N TYR A 350 68.35 -25.37 18.37
CA TYR A 350 69.07 -25.15 19.63
C TYR A 350 69.69 -26.43 20.23
N GLN A 351 69.89 -27.46 19.41
CA GLN A 351 70.64 -28.63 19.78
C GLN A 351 71.75 -28.84 18.74
N VAL A 352 72.80 -28.00 18.79
CA VAL A 352 74.18 -28.31 18.37
C VAL A 352 75.10 -27.60 19.32
#